data_ee04069a61d8bf9acec3b27b386f5511
#
_entry.id   ee04069a61d8bf9acec3b27b386f5511
#
_cell.length_a   1.000
_cell.length_b   1.000
_cell.length_c   1.000
_cell.angle_alpha   90.00
_cell.angle_beta   90.00
_cell.angle_gamma   90.00
#
_symmetry.space_group_name_H-M   'P 1'
#
loop_
_entity.id
_entity.type
_entity.pdbx_description
1 polymer ?
#
loop_
_entity_poly.entity_id
_entity_poly.type
_entity_poly.pdbx_seq_one_letter_code
_entity_poly.pdbx_strand_id
1 'polypeptide(L)'
;MSSFFDRNLFFARLNLAHTSSNILSSASLFFAKKTSKNKPKSVTSLPEQVIEAEPQKQVREKKKKTSTEKRVTPRARLRWDYIAIAAMLIFMTIQMVQAARVKSATMDEQNHITRGITYALTGDLRLGRVHPPLINLLSGLPFLFSRNFELPLDHDSWKNSVLDAFARELLWKGDKDTHSIVFRARLPIIALTLLLSMILYLWARELYGNKAGLLAFALLALDPNILAHGSLATNDLGLACFSTLSIYTFWRWLQRPTWGRALVATVALGLAQASKFSALFLIPALGVTALVHWFMTPGEERRPRNLLKLMGWMALIVFAMLITVWAIYGFKLGQLRGESFQIPASAYINELRAMMRRIDRGNPTFLLGSYSQEGWWYYFPVAFAVKTPLPTLIMIFASFAFAWKTKALTKSLPLLIPVAIYFAISMMVTLNIGYRHLLPVLPLLFVFASQMAEIRWKANSKMAWALSVLAVWLAVGTWSISPHYIAYFNEIAGGPEGGKRALVDSNLDWGQDLIGLREYMKREGIESVKLSYFGSAYPEAYGINYEPLPGFIRHWWPYNTSPPVLTNLAPGVYAISVTNLQGPLFPKHDLYAQFRKRKPDAMIGYSIYIYRLK
;
A
#
# COMPACT_ATOMS: atom_id res chain seq x y z
N MET A 1 12.34 -22.45 11.50
CA MET A 1 11.26 -21.99 12.42
C MET A 1 11.74 -21.77 13.85
N SER A 2 12.79 -22.42 14.35
CA SER A 2 13.28 -22.23 15.72
C SER A 2 14.04 -20.91 15.99
N SER A 3 14.56 -20.23 14.96
CA SER A 3 15.28 -18.95 15.12
C SER A 3 14.37 -17.69 15.10
N PHE A 4 13.08 -17.87 14.85
CA PHE A 4 12.12 -16.75 14.85
C PHE A 4 11.63 -16.38 16.26
N PHE A 5 11.95 -17.25 17.26
CA PHE A 5 11.59 -17.06 18.66
C PHE A 5 12.82 -17.22 19.58
N ASP A 6 13.95 -16.65 19.21
CA ASP A 6 15.05 -16.58 20.18
C ASP A 6 14.68 -15.53 21.24
N ARG A 7 14.31 -16.02 22.43
CA ARG A 7 13.79 -15.25 23.58
C ARG A 7 14.71 -14.10 24.01
N ASN A 8 15.97 -14.13 23.64
CA ASN A 8 16.95 -13.14 24.07
C ASN A 8 16.89 -11.82 23.28
N LEU A 9 16.37 -11.78 22.05
CA LEU A 9 16.20 -10.55 21.26
C LEU A 9 14.92 -9.80 21.61
N PHE A 10 13.88 -10.48 22.06
CA PHE A 10 12.62 -9.87 22.48
C PHE A 10 12.73 -9.15 23.82
N PHE A 11 13.53 -9.70 24.78
CA PHE A 11 13.69 -9.10 26.11
C PHE A 11 14.80 -8.06 26.19
N ALA A 12 15.80 -8.04 25.33
CA ALA A 12 16.87 -7.05 25.36
C ALA A 12 16.44 -5.65 24.87
N ARG A 13 15.30 -5.51 24.18
CA ARG A 13 14.75 -4.20 23.77
C ARG A 13 13.57 -3.71 24.61
N LEU A 14 13.14 -4.47 25.62
CA LEU A 14 12.07 -4.11 26.56
C LEU A 14 12.58 -3.71 27.95
N ASN A 15 13.87 -3.43 28.12
CA ASN A 15 14.41 -2.88 29.36
C ASN A 15 14.07 -1.38 29.51
N LEU A 16 12.77 -1.11 29.67
CA LEU A 16 12.25 0.13 30.25
C LEU A 16 11.15 -0.24 31.23
N ALA A 17 11.44 0.04 32.50
CA ALA A 17 10.50 0.04 33.62
C ALA A 17 10.64 -1.12 34.62
N HIS A 18 11.73 -1.09 35.36
CA HIS A 18 11.65 -1.36 36.78
C HIS A 18 11.36 -0.01 37.48
N THR A 19 10.08 0.27 37.71
CA THR A 19 9.58 1.03 38.90
C THR A 19 8.06 0.94 38.93
N SER A 20 7.56 0.50 40.09
CA SER A 20 6.17 0.59 40.54
C SER A 20 5.35 -0.72 40.50
N SER A 21 5.70 -1.64 41.37
CA SER A 21 4.74 -2.41 42.16
C SER A 21 3.87 -1.42 42.95
N ASN A 22 2.62 -1.23 42.54
CA ASN A 22 1.49 -0.75 43.38
C ASN A 22 0.31 -0.29 42.52
N ILE A 23 -0.32 -1.14 41.75
CA ILE A 23 -1.71 -0.95 41.26
C ILE A 23 -2.31 -2.36 41.00
N LEU A 24 -2.49 -3.13 42.02
CA LEU A 24 -3.31 -4.36 41.97
C LEU A 24 -3.93 -4.66 43.35
N SER A 25 -4.48 -3.65 44.01
CA SER A 25 -5.24 -3.86 45.27
C SER A 25 -6.53 -3.04 45.41
N SER A 26 -7.17 -2.64 44.30
CA SER A 26 -8.40 -1.83 44.40
C SER A 26 -9.56 -2.27 43.48
N ALA A 27 -9.61 -3.55 43.06
CA ALA A 27 -10.71 -4.04 42.22
C ALA A 27 -11.49 -5.21 42.83
N SER A 28 -11.48 -5.41 44.17
CA SER A 28 -12.20 -6.52 44.82
C SER A 28 -13.19 -6.08 45.92
N LEU A 29 -13.75 -4.87 45.87
CA LEU A 29 -14.65 -4.37 46.89
C LEU A 29 -15.87 -3.60 46.32
N PHE A 30 -16.63 -4.22 45.40
CA PHE A 30 -17.93 -3.67 45.00
C PHE A 30 -18.94 -4.71 44.49
N PHE A 31 -19.01 -5.90 45.09
CA PHE A 31 -20.11 -6.83 44.88
C PHE A 31 -20.38 -7.64 46.17
N ALA A 32 -20.99 -7.02 47.17
CA ALA A 32 -21.73 -7.74 48.20
C ALA A 32 -22.70 -6.77 48.90
N LYS A 33 -23.96 -7.08 48.83
CA LYS A 33 -25.12 -6.76 49.66
C LYS A 33 -26.26 -6.05 48.96
N LYS A 34 -27.26 -6.85 48.60
CA LYS A 34 -28.61 -6.71 49.16
C LYS A 34 -29.51 -7.89 48.74
N THR A 35 -29.56 -8.90 49.57
CA THR A 35 -30.69 -9.84 49.66
C THR A 35 -31.70 -9.29 50.66
N SER A 36 -32.96 -9.18 50.29
CA SER A 36 -34.10 -9.18 51.23
C SER A 36 -35.34 -9.67 50.51
N LYS A 37 -35.68 -10.88 50.81
CA LYS A 37 -36.97 -11.49 51.22
C LYS A 37 -38.25 -10.71 50.85
N ASN A 38 -39.13 -11.38 50.05
CA ASN A 38 -40.48 -11.66 50.55
C ASN A 38 -41.12 -12.82 49.78
N LYS A 39 -41.77 -13.68 50.53
CA LYS A 39 -42.46 -14.93 50.15
C LYS A 39 -43.90 -14.67 49.66
N PRO A 40 -44.61 -15.68 49.11
CA PRO A 40 -45.79 -15.55 48.25
C PRO A 40 -47.10 -15.59 49.03
N LYS A 41 -48.17 -15.08 48.43
CA LYS A 41 -49.56 -15.36 48.86
C LYS A 41 -50.37 -15.94 47.70
N SER A 42 -51.12 -16.94 48.12
CA SER A 42 -52.00 -17.90 47.51
C SER A 42 -53.18 -17.35 46.68
N VAL A 43 -53.46 -18.06 45.62
CA VAL A 43 -54.69 -18.62 45.03
C VAL A 43 -56.02 -18.13 45.65
N THR A 44 -56.92 -17.58 44.82
CA THR A 44 -58.37 -17.88 44.91
C THR A 44 -59.07 -17.68 43.56
N SER A 45 -59.74 -18.71 43.18
CA SER A 45 -60.86 -19.08 42.29
C SER A 45 -61.65 -18.02 41.52
N LEU A 46 -62.02 -18.46 40.30
CA LEU A 46 -63.06 -18.00 39.36
C LEU A 46 -64.43 -17.80 39.93
N PRO A 47 -65.32 -17.03 39.23
CA PRO A 47 -66.40 -17.75 38.56
C PRO A 47 -66.69 -17.27 37.08
N GLU A 48 -67.25 -18.22 36.36
CA GLU A 48 -67.94 -18.10 35.04
C GLU A 48 -69.15 -17.14 35.12
N GLN A 49 -69.32 -16.36 34.05
CA GLN A 49 -70.70 -15.97 33.59
C GLN A 49 -70.69 -15.67 32.11
N VAL A 50 -71.34 -16.55 31.37
CA VAL A 50 -72.62 -16.43 30.64
C VAL A 50 -72.58 -15.44 29.44
N ILE A 51 -72.75 -16.08 28.30
CA ILE A 51 -72.99 -15.55 26.96
C ILE A 51 -74.35 -14.89 26.88
N GLU A 52 -74.43 -13.65 26.38
CA GLU A 52 -75.64 -13.10 25.78
C GLU A 52 -75.31 -12.46 24.44
N ALA A 53 -76.05 -12.93 23.41
CA ALA A 53 -75.98 -12.49 22.03
C ALA A 53 -76.95 -11.36 21.77
N GLU A 54 -76.56 -10.27 21.16
CA GLU A 54 -77.48 -9.34 20.47
C GLU A 54 -76.75 -8.53 19.38
N PRO A 55 -77.43 -7.82 18.44
CA PRO A 55 -77.65 -8.28 17.08
C PRO A 55 -76.91 -7.45 16.01
N GLN A 56 -76.84 -8.03 14.82
CA GLN A 56 -76.25 -7.46 13.62
C GLN A 56 -76.84 -6.10 13.22
N LYS A 57 -76.04 -5.03 13.23
CA LYS A 57 -76.31 -3.79 12.47
C LYS A 57 -75.64 -3.84 11.10
N GLN A 58 -76.48 -3.87 10.07
CA GLN A 58 -76.10 -3.67 8.66
C GLN A 58 -75.32 -2.38 8.52
N VAL A 59 -74.06 -2.49 8.08
CA VAL A 59 -73.25 -1.34 7.62
C VAL A 59 -73.28 -1.32 6.09
N ARG A 60 -73.91 -0.27 5.56
CA ARG A 60 -73.98 0.11 4.15
C ARG A 60 -72.59 0.12 3.52
N GLU A 61 -72.35 -0.69 2.50
CA GLU A 61 -71.22 -0.56 1.56
C GLU A 61 -71.23 0.79 0.85
N LYS A 62 -70.34 1.69 1.26
CA LYS A 62 -69.92 2.84 0.43
C LYS A 62 -68.96 2.33 -0.63
N LYS A 63 -69.41 2.26 -1.89
CA LYS A 63 -68.57 2.11 -3.07
C LYS A 63 -67.41 3.10 -3.06
N LYS A 64 -66.21 2.67 -2.71
CA LYS A 64 -64.97 3.40 -2.95
C LYS A 64 -64.74 3.42 -4.46
N LYS A 65 -64.78 4.62 -5.06
CA LYS A 65 -64.29 4.87 -6.42
C LYS A 65 -62.85 4.38 -6.50
N THR A 66 -62.59 3.39 -7.36
CA THR A 66 -61.27 2.97 -7.79
C THR A 66 -60.61 4.16 -8.48
N SER A 67 -59.78 4.89 -7.78
CA SER A 67 -58.81 5.80 -8.37
C SER A 67 -57.78 4.92 -9.09
N THR A 68 -57.75 5.00 -10.40
CA THR A 68 -56.70 4.45 -11.23
C THR A 68 -55.40 5.09 -10.82
N GLU A 69 -54.64 4.43 -9.90
CA GLU A 69 -53.23 4.79 -9.63
C GLU A 69 -52.48 4.64 -10.95
N LYS A 70 -52.20 5.78 -11.59
CA LYS A 70 -51.19 5.83 -12.65
C LYS A 70 -49.92 5.25 -12.06
N ARG A 71 -49.53 4.03 -12.45
CA ARG A 71 -48.19 3.49 -12.28
C ARG A 71 -47.24 4.51 -12.86
N VAL A 72 -46.73 5.40 -12.01
CA VAL A 72 -45.59 6.23 -12.34
C VAL A 72 -44.41 5.28 -12.46
N THR A 73 -44.06 4.91 -13.69
CA THR A 73 -42.80 4.24 -13.97
C THR A 73 -41.70 5.06 -13.26
N PRO A 74 -40.89 4.46 -12.41
CA PRO A 74 -39.80 5.21 -11.78
C PRO A 74 -38.91 5.71 -12.90
N ARG A 75 -38.94 7.02 -13.19
CA ARG A 75 -37.93 7.67 -14.01
C ARG A 75 -36.61 7.26 -13.42
N ALA A 76 -35.75 6.62 -14.20
CA ALA A 76 -34.40 6.27 -13.80
C ALA A 76 -33.72 7.58 -13.35
N ARG A 77 -33.75 7.84 -12.04
CA ARG A 77 -33.00 8.97 -11.46
C ARG A 77 -31.54 8.67 -11.75
N LEU A 78 -30.95 9.52 -12.61
CA LEU A 78 -29.52 9.49 -12.84
C LEU A 78 -28.83 9.50 -11.46
N ARG A 79 -28.14 8.43 -11.15
CA ARG A 79 -27.50 8.28 -9.82
C ARG A 79 -26.17 9.02 -9.88
N TRP A 80 -26.13 10.20 -9.31
CA TRP A 80 -24.95 11.09 -9.25
C TRP A 80 -23.69 10.39 -8.68
N ASP A 81 -23.87 9.38 -7.85
CA ASP A 81 -22.79 8.55 -7.34
C ASP A 81 -22.03 7.82 -8.45
N TYR A 82 -22.72 7.27 -9.46
CA TYR A 82 -22.05 6.61 -10.59
C TYR A 82 -21.28 7.60 -11.47
N ILE A 83 -21.83 8.80 -11.65
CA ILE A 83 -21.13 9.87 -12.39
C ILE A 83 -19.86 10.28 -11.64
N ALA A 84 -19.95 10.46 -10.32
CA ALA A 84 -18.80 10.82 -9.49
C ALA A 84 -17.71 9.74 -9.54
N ILE A 85 -18.09 8.45 -9.44
CA ILE A 85 -17.14 7.33 -9.55
C ILE A 85 -16.48 7.33 -10.94
N ALA A 86 -17.26 7.45 -12.01
CA ALA A 86 -16.72 7.48 -13.38
C ALA A 86 -15.75 8.67 -13.57
N ALA A 87 -16.11 9.85 -13.10
CA ALA A 87 -15.25 11.04 -13.17
C ALA A 87 -13.92 10.83 -12.41
N MET A 88 -13.97 10.24 -11.20
CA MET A 88 -12.77 9.94 -10.42
C MET A 88 -11.90 8.86 -11.06
N LEU A 89 -12.49 7.81 -11.65
CA LEU A 89 -11.75 6.79 -12.42
C LEU A 89 -11.05 7.40 -13.62
N ILE A 90 -11.74 8.25 -14.37
CA ILE A 90 -11.17 8.97 -15.53
C ILE A 90 -10.02 9.87 -15.07
N PHE A 91 -10.23 10.66 -14.01
CA PHE A 91 -9.20 11.52 -13.43
C PHE A 91 -7.95 10.71 -13.05
N MET A 92 -8.10 9.63 -12.26
CA MET A 92 -6.99 8.78 -11.86
C MET A 92 -6.26 8.19 -13.07
N THR A 93 -7.01 7.72 -14.06
CA THR A 93 -6.44 7.12 -15.28
C THR A 93 -5.59 8.15 -16.03
N ILE A 94 -6.11 9.37 -16.24
CA ILE A 94 -5.39 10.45 -16.92
C ILE A 94 -4.10 10.78 -16.16
N GLN A 95 -4.18 10.99 -14.84
CA GLN A 95 -3.03 11.36 -14.02
C GLN A 95 -1.94 10.29 -14.00
N MET A 96 -2.32 9.01 -13.82
CA MET A 96 -1.36 7.91 -13.82
C MET A 96 -0.77 7.64 -15.21
N VAL A 97 -1.56 7.72 -16.28
CA VAL A 97 -1.07 7.55 -17.66
C VAL A 97 -0.11 8.69 -18.02
N GLN A 98 -0.44 9.94 -17.64
CA GLN A 98 0.44 11.07 -17.85
C GLN A 98 1.78 10.88 -17.10
N ALA A 99 1.73 10.54 -15.80
CA ALA A 99 2.94 10.26 -15.02
C ALA A 99 3.74 9.11 -15.63
N ALA A 100 3.08 8.01 -16.02
CA ALA A 100 3.73 6.86 -16.65
C ALA A 100 4.44 7.19 -17.97
N ARG A 101 3.94 8.17 -18.73
CA ARG A 101 4.53 8.58 -20.02
C ARG A 101 5.70 9.53 -19.87
N VAL A 102 5.68 10.45 -18.88
CA VAL A 102 6.73 11.49 -18.77
C VAL A 102 7.87 11.09 -17.84
N LYS A 103 7.78 9.96 -17.16
CA LYS A 103 8.81 9.47 -16.24
C LYS A 103 9.61 8.31 -16.85
N SER A 104 10.94 8.39 -16.77
CA SER A 104 11.84 7.27 -17.05
C SER A 104 11.62 6.11 -16.07
N ALA A 105 12.23 4.95 -16.35
CA ALA A 105 12.17 3.82 -15.43
C ALA A 105 12.79 4.18 -14.09
N THR A 106 12.13 3.78 -13.00
CA THR A 106 12.69 3.84 -11.65
C THR A 106 13.68 2.70 -11.42
N MET A 107 14.50 2.81 -10.34
CA MET A 107 15.56 1.85 -10.04
C MET A 107 15.09 0.38 -10.01
N ASP A 108 13.95 0.09 -9.37
CA ASP A 108 13.47 -1.28 -9.23
C ASP A 108 12.72 -1.78 -10.48
N GLU A 109 12.17 -0.89 -11.31
CA GLU A 109 11.36 -1.25 -12.48
C GLU A 109 12.13 -2.07 -13.51
N GLN A 110 13.43 -1.81 -13.70
CA GLN A 110 14.29 -2.62 -14.55
C GLN A 110 14.12 -4.11 -14.24
N ASN A 111 14.21 -4.47 -12.97
CA ASN A 111 14.19 -5.86 -12.54
C ASN A 111 12.75 -6.44 -12.55
N HIS A 112 11.76 -5.64 -12.19
CA HIS A 112 10.36 -6.06 -12.22
C HIS A 112 9.84 -6.29 -13.63
N ILE A 113 10.13 -5.37 -14.55
CA ILE A 113 9.73 -5.45 -15.96
C ILE A 113 10.40 -6.64 -16.64
N THR A 114 11.72 -6.81 -16.44
CA THR A 114 12.49 -7.92 -17.01
C THR A 114 11.91 -9.27 -16.57
N ARG A 115 11.65 -9.46 -15.27
CA ARG A 115 10.98 -10.67 -14.76
C ARG A 115 9.59 -10.83 -15.37
N GLY A 116 8.82 -9.75 -15.41
CA GLY A 116 7.45 -9.78 -15.90
C GLY A 116 7.37 -10.27 -17.34
N ILE A 117 8.18 -9.70 -18.22
CA ILE A 117 8.25 -10.07 -19.63
C ILE A 117 8.70 -11.53 -19.78
N THR A 118 9.80 -11.92 -19.11
CA THR A 118 10.31 -13.29 -19.21
C THR A 118 9.31 -14.32 -18.66
N TYR A 119 8.67 -14.05 -17.52
CA TYR A 119 7.69 -14.95 -16.93
C TYR A 119 6.46 -15.14 -17.84
N ALA A 120 5.96 -14.05 -18.42
CA ALA A 120 4.81 -14.09 -19.32
C ALA A 120 5.12 -14.86 -20.61
N LEU A 121 6.28 -14.62 -21.21
CA LEU A 121 6.63 -15.18 -22.53
C LEU A 121 7.21 -16.61 -22.46
N THR A 122 7.88 -16.98 -21.36
CA THR A 122 8.55 -18.30 -21.24
C THR A 122 7.94 -19.24 -20.22
N GLY A 123 7.15 -18.74 -19.26
CA GLY A 123 6.71 -19.52 -18.10
C GLY A 123 7.84 -19.89 -17.12
N ASP A 124 9.07 -19.38 -17.36
CA ASP A 124 10.25 -19.70 -16.55
C ASP A 124 10.52 -18.63 -15.49
N LEU A 125 10.51 -19.04 -14.22
CA LEU A 125 10.71 -18.16 -13.08
C LEU A 125 12.16 -18.08 -12.57
N ARG A 126 13.15 -18.56 -13.37
CA ARG A 126 14.58 -18.65 -12.96
C ARG A 126 15.19 -17.31 -12.50
N LEU A 127 14.69 -16.18 -12.99
CA LEU A 127 15.16 -14.85 -12.59
C LEU A 127 14.57 -14.37 -11.25
N GLY A 128 13.71 -15.19 -10.57
CA GLY A 128 13.16 -14.92 -9.25
C GLY A 128 14.23 -14.95 -8.16
N ARG A 129 14.26 -13.93 -7.28
CA ARG A 129 15.25 -13.89 -6.18
C ARG A 129 14.72 -13.34 -4.86
N VAL A 130 13.86 -12.32 -4.89
CA VAL A 130 13.49 -11.56 -3.68
C VAL A 130 12.01 -11.17 -3.61
N HIS A 131 11.23 -11.51 -4.61
CA HIS A 131 9.80 -11.19 -4.67
C HIS A 131 9.01 -12.29 -5.35
N PRO A 132 7.81 -12.65 -4.85
CA PRO A 132 6.89 -13.55 -5.52
C PRO A 132 6.49 -13.03 -6.91
N PRO A 133 6.08 -13.91 -7.86
CA PRO A 133 6.02 -13.57 -9.28
C PRO A 133 4.75 -12.83 -9.73
N LEU A 134 3.66 -12.80 -8.96
CA LEU A 134 2.33 -12.39 -9.44
C LEU A 134 2.33 -11.01 -10.09
N ILE A 135 2.85 -9.99 -9.39
CA ILE A 135 2.79 -8.60 -9.90
C ILE A 135 3.71 -8.42 -11.11
N ASN A 136 4.89 -9.07 -11.08
CA ASN A 136 5.78 -9.07 -12.23
C ASN A 136 5.09 -9.73 -13.43
N LEU A 137 4.45 -10.89 -13.24
CA LEU A 137 3.70 -11.58 -14.29
C LEU A 137 2.61 -10.70 -14.90
N LEU A 138 1.84 -9.99 -14.06
CA LEU A 138 0.84 -9.04 -14.52
C LEU A 138 1.46 -7.92 -15.37
N SER A 139 2.60 -7.36 -14.96
CA SER A 139 3.34 -6.34 -15.74
C SER A 139 3.85 -6.88 -17.08
N GLY A 140 4.05 -8.18 -17.19
CA GLY A 140 4.45 -8.85 -18.44
C GLY A 140 3.28 -9.13 -19.40
N LEU A 141 2.01 -9.14 -18.94
CA LEU A 141 0.88 -9.53 -19.78
C LEU A 141 0.74 -8.73 -21.10
N PRO A 142 0.99 -7.40 -21.17
CA PRO A 142 0.89 -6.66 -22.41
C PRO A 142 1.82 -7.18 -23.52
N PHE A 143 2.88 -7.92 -23.18
CA PHE A 143 3.86 -8.44 -24.13
C PHE A 143 3.43 -9.77 -24.76
N LEU A 144 2.47 -10.48 -24.18
CA LEU A 144 1.85 -11.66 -24.82
C LEU A 144 1.18 -11.33 -26.17
N PHE A 145 0.75 -10.09 -26.35
CA PHE A 145 0.10 -9.61 -27.57
C PHE A 145 1.08 -8.95 -28.55
N SER A 146 2.38 -8.99 -28.27
CA SER A 146 3.43 -8.40 -29.12
C SER A 146 4.00 -9.44 -30.06
N ARG A 147 3.63 -9.39 -31.33
CA ARG A 147 4.02 -10.42 -32.33
C ARG A 147 5.51 -10.62 -32.52
N ASN A 148 6.34 -9.60 -32.27
CA ASN A 148 7.77 -9.62 -32.57
C ASN A 148 8.64 -9.17 -31.36
N PHE A 149 8.24 -9.52 -30.13
CA PHE A 149 9.04 -9.19 -28.96
C PHE A 149 10.04 -10.33 -28.69
N GLU A 150 11.28 -10.11 -29.07
CA GLU A 150 12.34 -11.12 -28.92
C GLU A 150 13.05 -10.99 -27.58
N LEU A 151 13.24 -12.15 -26.93
CA LEU A 151 14.04 -12.28 -25.72
C LEU A 151 15.45 -12.77 -26.06
N PRO A 152 16.51 -12.20 -25.46
CA PRO A 152 17.89 -12.63 -25.69
C PRO A 152 18.22 -13.93 -24.91
N LEU A 153 17.47 -15.03 -25.16
CA LEU A 153 17.58 -16.29 -24.42
C LEU A 153 18.91 -17.02 -24.63
N ASP A 154 19.60 -16.75 -25.71
CA ASP A 154 20.93 -17.34 -26.00
C ASP A 154 22.05 -16.66 -25.22
N HIS A 155 21.82 -15.49 -24.65
CA HIS A 155 22.81 -14.73 -23.90
C HIS A 155 23.17 -15.44 -22.57
N ASP A 156 24.46 -15.42 -22.22
CA ASP A 156 24.97 -16.09 -21.02
C ASP A 156 24.30 -15.62 -19.71
N SER A 157 23.86 -14.38 -19.66
CA SER A 157 23.12 -13.86 -18.49
C SER A 157 21.79 -14.55 -18.25
N TRP A 158 21.10 -15.03 -19.32
CA TRP A 158 19.92 -15.87 -19.19
C TRP A 158 20.29 -17.28 -18.71
N LYS A 159 21.26 -17.91 -19.35
CA LYS A 159 21.71 -19.26 -18.99
C LYS A 159 22.19 -19.35 -17.56
N ASN A 160 22.88 -18.33 -17.06
CA ASN A 160 23.40 -18.25 -15.70
C ASN A 160 22.44 -17.54 -14.70
N SER A 161 21.24 -17.16 -15.12
CA SER A 161 20.23 -16.47 -14.29
C SER A 161 20.76 -15.18 -13.63
N VAL A 162 21.54 -14.37 -14.35
CA VAL A 162 22.10 -13.10 -13.87
C VAL A 162 21.16 -11.97 -14.27
N LEU A 163 20.21 -11.64 -13.36
CA LEU A 163 19.10 -10.73 -13.64
C LEU A 163 19.54 -9.34 -14.14
N ASP A 164 20.47 -8.68 -13.45
CA ASP A 164 20.86 -7.30 -13.80
C ASP A 164 21.54 -7.24 -15.20
N ALA A 165 22.37 -8.24 -15.53
CA ALA A 165 22.99 -8.32 -16.85
C ALA A 165 21.95 -8.66 -17.94
N PHE A 166 21.00 -9.55 -17.65
CA PHE A 166 19.92 -9.87 -18.58
C PHE A 166 18.98 -8.68 -18.81
N ALA A 167 18.66 -7.92 -17.74
CA ALA A 167 17.86 -6.71 -17.86
C ALA A 167 18.54 -5.65 -18.74
N ARG A 168 19.88 -5.55 -18.68
CA ARG A 168 20.64 -4.67 -19.55
C ARG A 168 20.48 -5.04 -21.02
N GLU A 169 20.63 -6.32 -21.34
CA GLU A 169 20.48 -6.82 -22.73
C GLU A 169 19.03 -6.65 -23.22
N LEU A 170 18.06 -6.89 -22.35
CA LEU A 170 16.64 -6.83 -22.70
C LEU A 170 16.13 -5.41 -22.89
N LEU A 171 16.48 -4.49 -21.99
CA LEU A 171 15.84 -3.16 -21.91
C LEU A 171 16.70 -2.04 -22.47
N TRP A 172 18.05 -2.09 -22.32
CA TRP A 172 18.90 -0.93 -22.52
C TRP A 172 19.81 -1.04 -23.74
N LYS A 173 19.99 -2.20 -24.32
CA LYS A 173 20.84 -2.41 -25.53
C LYS A 173 20.03 -2.53 -26.81
N GLY A 174 20.62 -2.06 -27.91
CA GLY A 174 20.04 -2.09 -29.25
C GLY A 174 19.00 -0.98 -29.47
N ASP A 175 18.38 -0.98 -30.65
CA ASP A 175 17.41 0.05 -31.11
C ASP A 175 16.00 -0.19 -30.59
N LYS A 176 15.86 -0.62 -29.33
CA LYS A 176 14.56 -0.89 -28.71
C LYS A 176 13.94 0.40 -28.19
N ASP A 177 12.64 0.57 -28.42
CA ASP A 177 11.87 1.63 -27.77
C ASP A 177 11.62 1.28 -26.29
N THR A 178 12.65 1.48 -25.48
CA THR A 178 12.65 1.25 -24.04
C THR A 178 11.51 2.01 -23.34
N HIS A 179 11.22 3.23 -23.81
CA HIS A 179 10.15 4.03 -23.22
C HIS A 179 8.78 3.37 -23.39
N SER A 180 8.49 2.84 -24.59
CA SER A 180 7.26 2.07 -24.86
C SER A 180 7.21 0.78 -24.03
N ILE A 181 8.33 0.08 -23.87
CA ILE A 181 8.40 -1.14 -23.05
C ILE A 181 8.02 -0.81 -21.60
N VAL A 182 8.66 0.20 -21.01
CA VAL A 182 8.39 0.63 -19.62
C VAL A 182 6.94 1.08 -19.45
N PHE A 183 6.43 1.90 -20.37
CA PHE A 183 5.04 2.38 -20.33
C PHE A 183 4.03 1.21 -20.38
N ARG A 184 4.21 0.27 -21.29
CA ARG A 184 3.32 -0.90 -21.43
C ARG A 184 3.31 -1.76 -20.17
N ALA A 185 4.47 -1.99 -19.54
CA ALA A 185 4.58 -2.76 -18.31
C ALA A 185 3.87 -2.09 -17.10
N ARG A 186 3.68 -0.76 -17.13
CA ARG A 186 2.97 0.03 -16.10
C ARG A 186 1.44 -0.09 -16.19
N LEU A 187 0.88 -0.36 -17.38
CA LEU A 187 -0.57 -0.39 -17.60
C LEU A 187 -1.33 -1.36 -16.67
N PRO A 188 -0.87 -2.60 -16.42
CA PRO A 188 -1.55 -3.49 -15.48
C PRO A 188 -1.56 -2.97 -14.04
N ILE A 189 -0.55 -2.19 -13.61
CA ILE A 189 -0.50 -1.61 -12.27
C ILE A 189 -1.50 -0.46 -12.16
N ILE A 190 -1.65 0.34 -13.22
CA ILE A 190 -2.75 1.32 -13.32
C ILE A 190 -4.10 0.63 -13.14
N ALA A 191 -4.34 -0.47 -13.85
CA ALA A 191 -5.59 -1.24 -13.72
C ALA A 191 -5.81 -1.78 -12.29
N LEU A 192 -4.76 -2.28 -11.62
CA LEU A 192 -4.83 -2.70 -10.21
C LEU A 192 -5.16 -1.53 -9.27
N THR A 193 -4.68 -0.31 -9.58
CA THR A 193 -4.99 0.89 -8.78
C THR A 193 -6.47 1.26 -8.90
N LEU A 194 -7.02 1.18 -10.12
CA LEU A 194 -8.44 1.39 -10.35
C LEU A 194 -9.29 0.31 -9.67
N LEU A 195 -8.85 -0.95 -9.69
CA LEU A 195 -9.49 -2.03 -8.95
C LEU A 195 -9.48 -1.77 -7.44
N LEU A 196 -8.34 -1.35 -6.88
CA LEU A 196 -8.20 -0.99 -5.46
C LEU A 196 -9.20 0.11 -5.07
N SER A 197 -9.35 1.14 -5.90
CA SER A 197 -10.29 2.23 -5.64
C SER A 197 -11.74 1.75 -5.58
N MET A 198 -12.12 0.80 -6.44
CA MET A 198 -13.44 0.18 -6.41
C MET A 198 -13.65 -0.70 -5.17
N ILE A 199 -12.63 -1.46 -4.74
CA ILE A 199 -12.66 -2.24 -3.50
C ILE A 199 -12.91 -1.32 -2.30
N LEU A 200 -12.22 -0.18 -2.23
CA LEU A 200 -12.41 0.80 -1.17
C LEU A 200 -13.82 1.37 -1.14
N TYR A 201 -14.32 1.78 -2.31
CA TYR A 201 -15.69 2.27 -2.43
C TYR A 201 -16.70 1.27 -1.89
N LEU A 202 -16.58 0.01 -2.32
CA LEU A 202 -17.50 -1.06 -1.92
C LEU A 202 -17.43 -1.31 -0.41
N TRP A 203 -16.23 -1.40 0.15
CA TRP A 203 -16.04 -1.68 1.57
C TRP A 203 -16.51 -0.52 2.46
N ALA A 204 -16.10 0.71 2.15
CA ALA A 204 -16.54 1.89 2.90
C ALA A 204 -18.06 2.10 2.81
N ARG A 205 -18.66 1.83 1.63
CA ARG A 205 -20.11 1.84 1.45
C ARG A 205 -20.81 0.78 2.30
N GLU A 206 -20.26 -0.42 2.39
CA GLU A 206 -20.83 -1.52 3.19
C GLU A 206 -20.71 -1.23 4.70
N LEU A 207 -19.62 -0.60 5.14
CA LEU A 207 -19.40 -0.22 6.53
C LEU A 207 -20.19 1.02 6.95
N TYR A 208 -20.13 2.09 6.16
CA TYR A 208 -20.54 3.43 6.56
C TYR A 208 -21.50 4.12 5.58
N GLY A 209 -21.99 3.45 4.54
CA GLY A 209 -22.95 3.99 3.58
C GLY A 209 -22.31 4.66 2.34
N ASN A 210 -23.17 5.05 1.40
CA ASN A 210 -22.74 5.47 0.05
C ASN A 210 -21.84 6.71 0.03
N LYS A 211 -22.10 7.70 0.90
CA LYS A 211 -21.28 8.92 1.01
C LYS A 211 -19.86 8.60 1.50
N ALA A 212 -19.76 7.67 2.45
CA ALA A 212 -18.46 7.19 2.92
C ALA A 212 -17.71 6.45 1.81
N GLY A 213 -18.40 5.64 1.01
CA GLY A 213 -17.81 5.01 -0.18
C GLY A 213 -17.19 6.03 -1.12
N LEU A 214 -17.93 7.10 -1.45
CA LEU A 214 -17.44 8.18 -2.32
C LEU A 214 -16.25 8.94 -1.69
N LEU A 215 -16.29 9.20 -0.38
CA LEU A 215 -15.18 9.87 0.31
C LEU A 215 -13.93 8.99 0.37
N ALA A 216 -14.05 7.69 0.67
CA ALA A 216 -12.92 6.76 0.64
C ALA A 216 -12.28 6.69 -0.75
N PHE A 217 -13.12 6.63 -1.79
CA PHE A 217 -12.66 6.68 -3.17
C PHE A 217 -11.91 7.99 -3.47
N ALA A 218 -12.48 9.14 -3.09
CA ALA A 218 -11.86 10.45 -3.32
C ALA A 218 -10.52 10.60 -2.60
N LEU A 219 -10.40 10.11 -1.35
CA LEU A 219 -9.14 10.10 -0.61
C LEU A 219 -8.05 9.32 -1.34
N LEU A 220 -8.40 8.16 -1.89
CA LEU A 220 -7.46 7.36 -2.68
C LEU A 220 -7.14 8.01 -4.02
N ALA A 221 -8.15 8.52 -4.74
CA ALA A 221 -8.00 9.12 -6.06
C ALA A 221 -7.15 10.40 -6.04
N LEU A 222 -7.15 11.11 -4.93
CA LEU A 222 -6.44 12.36 -4.72
C LEU A 222 -5.18 12.18 -3.85
N ASP A 223 -4.74 10.96 -3.54
CA ASP A 223 -3.49 10.76 -2.81
C ASP A 223 -2.30 10.69 -3.78
N PRO A 224 -1.32 11.64 -3.69
CA PRO A 224 -0.18 11.67 -4.59
C PRO A 224 0.68 10.41 -4.53
N ASN A 225 0.81 9.76 -3.36
CA ASN A 225 1.62 8.56 -3.23
C ASN A 225 0.95 7.35 -3.91
N ILE A 226 -0.38 7.27 -3.85
CA ILE A 226 -1.14 6.26 -4.61
C ILE A 226 -0.97 6.48 -6.12
N LEU A 227 -1.09 7.72 -6.59
CA LEU A 227 -0.90 8.06 -8.01
C LEU A 227 0.53 7.79 -8.47
N ALA A 228 1.55 8.09 -7.62
CA ALA A 228 2.94 7.78 -7.87
C ALA A 228 3.15 6.29 -8.11
N HIS A 229 2.86 5.48 -7.09
CA HIS A 229 3.14 4.05 -7.14
C HIS A 229 2.14 3.26 -8.00
N GLY A 230 0.95 3.82 -8.25
CA GLY A 230 -0.04 3.33 -9.19
C GLY A 230 0.38 3.45 -10.66
N SER A 231 1.36 4.30 -10.96
CA SER A 231 1.91 4.50 -12.30
C SER A 231 3.26 3.78 -12.54
N LEU A 232 3.72 2.92 -11.63
CA LEU A 232 5.01 2.25 -11.69
C LEU A 232 4.86 0.73 -11.71
N ALA A 233 5.68 0.04 -12.49
CA ALA A 233 5.70 -1.42 -12.59
C ALA A 233 6.48 -2.04 -11.41
N THR A 234 5.96 -1.84 -10.18
CA THR A 234 6.52 -2.37 -8.92
C THR A 234 5.50 -3.18 -8.14
N ASN A 235 5.94 -3.96 -7.16
CA ASN A 235 5.08 -4.86 -6.39
C ASN A 235 4.25 -4.16 -5.30
N ASP A 236 4.55 -2.90 -4.98
CA ASP A 236 4.03 -2.23 -3.78
C ASP A 236 2.52 -2.00 -3.85
N LEU A 237 2.03 -1.48 -4.99
CA LEU A 237 0.60 -1.23 -5.15
C LEU A 237 -0.21 -2.53 -5.33
N GLY A 238 0.37 -3.53 -6.00
CA GLY A 238 -0.26 -4.84 -6.07
C GLY A 238 -0.45 -5.47 -4.70
N LEU A 239 0.55 -5.36 -3.82
CA LEU A 239 0.42 -5.76 -2.41
C LEU A 239 -0.71 -4.98 -1.71
N ALA A 240 -0.77 -3.65 -1.86
CA ALA A 240 -1.82 -2.83 -1.25
C ALA A 240 -3.21 -3.26 -1.73
N CYS A 241 -3.36 -3.52 -3.04
CA CYS A 241 -4.61 -3.98 -3.63
C CYS A 241 -5.07 -5.33 -3.05
N PHE A 242 -4.21 -6.35 -3.13
CA PHE A 242 -4.60 -7.70 -2.70
C PHE A 242 -4.64 -7.86 -1.19
N SER A 243 -3.86 -7.09 -0.41
CA SER A 243 -3.99 -7.03 1.06
C SER A 243 -5.35 -6.44 1.46
N THR A 244 -5.74 -5.33 0.83
CA THR A 244 -7.05 -4.71 1.08
C THR A 244 -8.19 -5.66 0.71
N LEU A 245 -8.11 -6.33 -0.46
CA LEU A 245 -9.08 -7.33 -0.89
C LEU A 245 -9.16 -8.50 0.10
N SER A 246 -8.01 -8.99 0.58
CA SER A 246 -7.94 -10.08 1.56
C SER A 246 -8.63 -9.71 2.87
N ILE A 247 -8.33 -8.55 3.44
CA ILE A 247 -8.93 -8.10 4.70
C ILE A 247 -10.44 -7.87 4.52
N TYR A 248 -10.86 -7.24 3.41
CA TYR A 248 -12.27 -6.99 3.11
C TYR A 248 -13.07 -8.29 2.96
N THR A 249 -12.56 -9.24 2.17
CA THR A 249 -13.27 -10.51 1.92
C THR A 249 -13.29 -11.39 3.16
N PHE A 250 -12.21 -11.36 3.95
CA PHE A 250 -12.14 -12.03 5.24
C PHE A 250 -13.13 -11.44 6.24
N TRP A 251 -13.23 -10.11 6.36
CA TRP A 251 -14.23 -9.44 7.18
C TRP A 251 -15.65 -9.83 6.75
N ARG A 252 -15.95 -9.88 5.44
CA ARG A 252 -17.25 -10.35 4.95
C ARG A 252 -17.53 -11.81 5.29
N TRP A 253 -16.49 -12.63 5.32
CA TRP A 253 -16.61 -14.03 5.76
C TRP A 253 -16.91 -14.11 7.25
N LEU A 254 -16.25 -13.35 8.11
CA LEU A 254 -16.54 -13.30 9.55
C LEU A 254 -17.99 -12.90 9.83
N GLN A 255 -18.56 -11.95 9.04
CA GLN A 255 -19.97 -11.53 9.21
C GLN A 255 -20.97 -12.64 8.85
N ARG A 256 -20.68 -13.47 7.88
CA ARG A 256 -21.53 -14.60 7.43
C ARG A 256 -20.62 -15.72 6.91
N PRO A 257 -20.22 -16.67 7.75
CA PRO A 257 -19.31 -17.75 7.37
C PRO A 257 -20.01 -18.73 6.43
N THR A 258 -19.64 -18.68 5.15
CA THR A 258 -20.03 -19.60 4.10
C THR A 258 -18.81 -20.08 3.33
N TRP A 259 -18.87 -21.26 2.73
CA TRP A 259 -17.79 -21.85 1.91
C TRP A 259 -17.37 -20.92 0.77
N GLY A 260 -18.32 -20.33 0.03
CA GLY A 260 -18.01 -19.41 -1.07
C GLY A 260 -17.25 -18.17 -0.60
N ARG A 261 -17.61 -17.58 0.56
CA ARG A 261 -16.88 -16.44 1.13
C ARG A 261 -15.51 -16.84 1.67
N ALA A 262 -15.39 -18.03 2.26
CA ALA A 262 -14.10 -18.58 2.67
C ALA A 262 -13.17 -18.77 1.47
N LEU A 263 -13.67 -19.32 0.37
CA LEU A 263 -12.91 -19.50 -0.86
C LEU A 263 -12.40 -18.15 -1.42
N VAL A 264 -13.27 -17.15 -1.49
CA VAL A 264 -12.88 -15.81 -1.98
C VAL A 264 -11.82 -15.18 -1.06
N ALA A 265 -11.97 -15.29 0.27
CA ALA A 265 -10.99 -14.78 1.24
C ALA A 265 -9.65 -15.52 1.12
N THR A 266 -9.67 -16.84 0.91
CA THR A 266 -8.49 -17.68 0.69
C THR A 266 -7.74 -17.28 -0.57
N VAL A 267 -8.44 -17.15 -1.69
CA VAL A 267 -7.82 -16.74 -2.97
C VAL A 267 -7.23 -15.33 -2.84
N ALA A 268 -7.97 -14.39 -2.24
CA ALA A 268 -7.47 -13.03 -2.01
C ALA A 268 -6.21 -13.00 -1.14
N LEU A 269 -6.15 -13.81 -0.09
CA LEU A 269 -4.97 -13.97 0.77
C LEU A 269 -3.81 -14.59 -0.01
N GLY A 270 -4.05 -15.59 -0.85
CA GLY A 270 -3.05 -16.22 -1.71
C GLY A 270 -2.48 -15.25 -2.74
N LEU A 271 -3.31 -14.42 -3.37
CA LEU A 271 -2.88 -13.36 -4.29
C LEU A 271 -2.02 -12.31 -3.58
N ALA A 272 -2.37 -11.93 -2.33
CA ALA A 272 -1.53 -11.04 -1.53
C ALA A 272 -0.16 -11.66 -1.23
N GLN A 273 -0.11 -12.95 -0.82
CA GLN A 273 1.15 -13.67 -0.56
C GLN A 273 2.01 -13.78 -1.82
N ALA A 274 1.40 -13.99 -2.97
CA ALA A 274 2.09 -14.07 -4.26
C ALA A 274 2.52 -12.72 -4.83
N SER A 275 2.14 -11.60 -4.20
CA SER A 275 2.50 -10.24 -4.61
C SER A 275 3.82 -9.78 -3.99
N LYS A 276 3.99 -9.92 -2.67
CA LYS A 276 5.18 -9.48 -1.93
C LYS A 276 5.27 -10.20 -0.58
N PHE A 277 6.47 -10.55 -0.12
CA PHE A 277 6.66 -11.28 1.16
C PHE A 277 6.17 -10.52 2.39
N SER A 278 6.11 -9.18 2.34
CA SER A 278 5.51 -8.41 3.44
C SER A 278 4.02 -8.72 3.65
N ALA A 279 3.33 -9.39 2.69
CA ALA A 279 1.97 -9.90 2.90
C ALA A 279 1.84 -10.92 4.05
N LEU A 280 2.95 -11.50 4.51
CA LEU A 280 2.97 -12.41 5.67
C LEU A 280 2.36 -11.76 6.92
N PHE A 281 2.38 -10.42 7.05
CA PHE A 281 1.71 -9.70 8.14
C PHE A 281 0.20 -9.98 8.21
N LEU A 282 -0.42 -10.34 7.08
CA LEU A 282 -1.87 -10.61 7.03
C LEU A 282 -2.24 -11.83 7.89
N ILE A 283 -1.38 -12.82 8.01
CA ILE A 283 -1.68 -14.03 8.79
C ILE A 283 -1.96 -13.67 10.26
N PRO A 284 -1.02 -13.02 11.01
CA PRO A 284 -1.32 -12.60 12.38
C PRO A 284 -2.42 -11.53 12.44
N ALA A 285 -2.51 -10.62 11.47
CA ALA A 285 -3.53 -9.58 11.46
C ALA A 285 -4.96 -10.15 11.34
N LEU A 286 -5.17 -11.10 10.43
CA LEU A 286 -6.46 -11.79 10.29
C LEU A 286 -6.76 -12.67 11.49
N GLY A 287 -5.74 -13.34 12.07
CA GLY A 287 -5.87 -14.12 13.30
C GLY A 287 -6.36 -13.27 14.48
N VAL A 288 -5.70 -12.14 14.73
CA VAL A 288 -6.11 -11.20 15.79
C VAL A 288 -7.50 -10.62 15.51
N THR A 289 -7.79 -10.28 14.26
CA THR A 289 -9.13 -9.78 13.87
C THR A 289 -10.21 -10.83 14.15
N ALA A 290 -9.96 -12.10 13.84
CA ALA A 290 -10.88 -13.20 14.12
C ALA A 290 -11.10 -13.42 15.63
N LEU A 291 -10.02 -13.38 16.42
CA LEU A 291 -10.11 -13.48 17.88
C LEU A 291 -10.89 -12.33 18.48
N VAL A 292 -10.61 -11.10 18.08
CA VAL A 292 -11.37 -9.92 18.56
C VAL A 292 -12.84 -10.02 18.15
N HIS A 293 -13.14 -10.46 16.94
CA HIS A 293 -14.51 -10.72 16.50
C HIS A 293 -15.20 -11.75 17.41
N TRP A 294 -14.54 -12.86 17.72
CA TRP A 294 -15.07 -13.88 18.62
C TRP A 294 -15.31 -13.34 20.04
N PHE A 295 -14.38 -12.53 20.59
CA PHE A 295 -14.56 -11.91 21.91
C PHE A 295 -15.73 -10.93 21.96
N MET A 296 -16.04 -10.26 20.85
CA MET A 296 -17.15 -9.31 20.73
C MET A 296 -18.50 -9.97 20.43
N THR A 297 -18.51 -11.26 20.12
CA THR A 297 -19.75 -12.02 19.90
C THR A 297 -20.52 -12.18 21.23
N PRO A 298 -21.87 -12.09 21.23
CA PRO A 298 -22.68 -12.25 22.43
C PRO A 298 -22.38 -13.55 23.19
N GLY A 299 -22.54 -13.54 24.51
CA GLY A 299 -22.10 -14.60 25.42
C GLY A 299 -22.66 -15.98 25.10
N GLU A 300 -23.89 -16.08 24.60
CA GLU A 300 -24.54 -17.34 24.21
C GLU A 300 -23.84 -18.02 23.02
N GLU A 301 -23.30 -17.25 22.08
CA GLU A 301 -22.55 -17.74 20.92
C GLU A 301 -21.05 -17.87 21.20
N ARG A 302 -20.52 -17.25 22.26
CA ARG A 302 -19.10 -17.28 22.66
C ARG A 302 -18.75 -18.58 23.42
N ARG A 303 -19.03 -19.71 22.79
CA ARG A 303 -18.71 -21.05 23.34
C ARG A 303 -17.33 -21.51 22.87
N PRO A 304 -16.55 -22.25 23.69
CA PRO A 304 -15.25 -22.82 23.28
C PRO A 304 -15.33 -23.64 21.98
N ARG A 305 -16.44 -24.37 21.77
CA ARG A 305 -16.67 -25.12 20.52
C ARG A 305 -16.70 -24.21 19.28
N ASN A 306 -17.23 -22.99 19.39
CA ASN A 306 -17.25 -22.03 18.27
C ASN A 306 -15.86 -21.43 18.03
N LEU A 307 -15.03 -21.25 19.05
CA LEU A 307 -13.62 -20.89 18.91
C LEU A 307 -12.86 -21.98 18.16
N LEU A 308 -13.02 -23.25 18.54
CA LEU A 308 -12.39 -24.37 17.84
C LEU A 308 -12.81 -24.46 16.37
N LYS A 309 -14.09 -24.23 16.08
CA LYS A 309 -14.57 -24.14 14.68
C LYS A 309 -13.91 -22.99 13.94
N LEU A 310 -13.81 -21.79 14.56
CA LEU A 310 -13.13 -20.63 13.97
C LEU A 310 -11.65 -20.93 13.68
N MET A 311 -10.95 -21.55 14.63
CA MET A 311 -9.55 -21.97 14.45
C MET A 311 -9.41 -23.01 13.31
N GLY A 312 -10.33 -23.97 13.21
CA GLY A 312 -10.37 -24.93 12.10
C GLY A 312 -10.55 -24.24 10.75
N TRP A 313 -11.45 -23.26 10.65
CA TRP A 313 -11.63 -22.46 9.45
C TRP A 313 -10.38 -21.63 9.12
N MET A 314 -9.73 -21.02 10.11
CA MET A 314 -8.50 -20.27 9.92
C MET A 314 -7.38 -21.17 9.39
N ALA A 315 -7.20 -22.38 9.97
CA ALA A 315 -6.25 -23.36 9.47
C ALA A 315 -6.53 -23.77 8.02
N LEU A 316 -7.81 -24.00 7.68
CA LEU A 316 -8.22 -24.32 6.31
C LEU A 316 -7.94 -23.17 5.33
N ILE A 317 -8.26 -21.93 5.71
CA ILE A 317 -7.98 -20.74 4.89
C ILE A 317 -6.48 -20.59 4.62
N VAL A 318 -5.64 -20.76 5.65
CA VAL A 318 -4.17 -20.70 5.51
C VAL A 318 -3.67 -21.86 4.65
N PHE A 319 -4.16 -23.09 4.85
CA PHE A 319 -3.78 -24.23 4.03
C PHE A 319 -4.15 -24.04 2.54
N ALA A 320 -5.39 -23.63 2.26
CA ALA A 320 -5.86 -23.42 0.90
C ALA A 320 -5.19 -22.19 0.25
N MET A 321 -4.76 -21.19 1.03
CA MET A 321 -3.90 -20.10 0.57
C MET A 321 -2.57 -20.61 0.03
N LEU A 322 -1.94 -21.61 0.68
CA LEU A 322 -0.71 -22.23 0.18
C LEU A 322 -0.91 -22.90 -1.18
N ILE A 323 -2.09 -23.50 -1.41
CA ILE A 323 -2.45 -24.05 -2.74
C ILE A 323 -2.54 -22.93 -3.78
N THR A 324 -3.12 -21.78 -3.43
CA THR A 324 -3.20 -20.61 -4.34
C THR A 324 -1.80 -20.10 -4.69
N VAL A 325 -0.90 -20.01 -3.72
CA VAL A 325 0.51 -19.65 -3.97
C VAL A 325 1.16 -20.69 -4.88
N TRP A 326 0.99 -21.96 -4.61
CA TRP A 326 1.57 -23.03 -5.43
C TRP A 326 1.05 -23.00 -6.89
N ALA A 327 -0.23 -22.70 -7.09
CA ALA A 327 -0.80 -22.52 -8.43
C ALA A 327 -0.11 -21.38 -9.20
N ILE A 328 0.17 -20.24 -8.55
CA ILE A 328 0.88 -19.11 -9.15
C ILE A 328 2.33 -19.45 -9.52
N TYR A 329 2.96 -20.37 -8.76
CA TYR A 329 4.28 -20.95 -9.11
C TYR A 329 4.17 -22.13 -10.10
N GLY A 330 3.02 -22.32 -10.77
CA GLY A 330 2.80 -23.31 -11.84
C GLY A 330 2.74 -24.75 -11.33
N PHE A 331 2.31 -24.98 -10.10
CA PHE A 331 2.27 -26.30 -9.46
C PHE A 331 3.60 -27.06 -9.47
N LYS A 332 4.72 -26.33 -9.54
CA LYS A 332 6.05 -26.94 -9.58
C LYS A 332 6.47 -27.46 -8.21
N LEU A 333 7.00 -28.69 -8.20
CA LEU A 333 7.76 -29.22 -7.08
C LEU A 333 9.23 -28.87 -7.28
N GLY A 334 9.97 -28.66 -6.21
CA GLY A 334 11.38 -28.37 -6.28
C GLY A 334 12.07 -28.49 -4.93
N GLN A 335 13.40 -28.53 -4.94
CA GLN A 335 14.20 -28.69 -3.74
C GLN A 335 14.31 -27.38 -2.95
N LEU A 336 14.27 -27.49 -1.64
CA LEU A 336 14.77 -26.44 -0.76
C LEU A 336 16.29 -26.42 -0.80
N ARG A 337 16.88 -25.24 -0.86
CA ARG A 337 18.34 -25.10 -0.82
C ARG A 337 18.89 -25.66 0.49
N GLY A 338 19.79 -26.62 0.36
CA GLY A 338 20.41 -27.34 1.49
C GLY A 338 19.65 -28.59 1.95
N GLU A 339 18.54 -28.96 1.26
CA GLU A 339 17.74 -30.13 1.60
C GLU A 339 17.67 -31.09 0.41
N SER A 340 17.49 -32.38 0.69
CA SER A 340 17.37 -33.42 -0.36
C SER A 340 15.94 -33.69 -0.81
N PHE A 341 14.93 -33.22 -0.09
CA PHE A 341 13.51 -33.45 -0.42
C PHE A 341 12.90 -32.32 -1.23
N GLN A 342 11.86 -32.64 -1.99
CA GLN A 342 11.11 -31.70 -2.81
C GLN A 342 9.82 -31.29 -2.11
N ILE A 343 9.46 -30.01 -2.25
CA ILE A 343 8.20 -29.46 -1.73
C ILE A 343 7.46 -28.64 -2.79
N PRO A 344 6.13 -28.46 -2.65
CA PRO A 344 5.37 -27.51 -3.43
C PRO A 344 5.89 -26.07 -3.24
N ALA A 345 5.94 -25.30 -4.33
CA ALA A 345 6.39 -23.90 -4.32
C ALA A 345 7.73 -23.66 -3.57
N SER A 346 8.69 -24.58 -3.70
CA SER A 346 10.02 -24.46 -3.06
C SER A 346 10.70 -23.12 -3.37
N ALA A 347 10.49 -22.57 -4.57
CA ALA A 347 10.99 -21.26 -4.97
C ALA A 347 10.48 -20.16 -4.03
N TYR A 348 9.20 -20.15 -3.63
CA TYR A 348 8.64 -19.18 -2.67
C TYR A 348 9.42 -19.20 -1.34
N ILE A 349 9.68 -20.37 -0.80
CA ILE A 349 10.42 -20.53 0.48
C ILE A 349 11.89 -20.12 0.32
N ASN A 350 12.54 -20.50 -0.78
CA ASN A 350 13.93 -20.14 -1.04
C ASN A 350 14.10 -18.61 -1.22
N GLU A 351 13.18 -17.95 -1.90
CA GLU A 351 13.16 -16.51 -2.07
C GLU A 351 12.85 -15.78 -0.76
N LEU A 352 11.91 -16.29 0.05
CA LEU A 352 11.64 -15.77 1.39
C LEU A 352 12.89 -15.84 2.27
N ARG A 353 13.59 -16.98 2.31
CA ARG A 353 14.87 -17.11 3.02
C ARG A 353 15.93 -16.11 2.53
N ALA A 354 15.98 -15.86 1.22
CA ALA A 354 16.89 -14.86 0.64
C ALA A 354 16.52 -13.44 1.06
N MET A 355 15.22 -13.11 1.10
CA MET A 355 14.73 -11.81 1.55
C MET A 355 15.02 -11.57 3.04
N MET A 356 14.82 -12.58 3.90
CA MET A 356 15.17 -12.48 5.33
C MET A 356 16.66 -12.16 5.52
N ARG A 357 17.56 -12.88 4.82
CA ARG A 357 19.01 -12.58 4.87
C ARG A 357 19.35 -11.17 4.37
N ARG A 358 18.56 -10.61 3.44
CA ARG A 358 18.75 -9.22 2.99
C ARG A 358 18.33 -8.21 4.08
N ILE A 359 17.23 -8.48 4.77
CA ILE A 359 16.78 -7.65 5.91
C ILE A 359 17.84 -7.63 7.01
N ASP A 360 18.42 -8.78 7.35
CA ASP A 360 19.44 -8.90 8.41
C ASP A 360 20.72 -8.10 8.11
N ARG A 361 21.06 -7.89 6.82
CA ARG A 361 22.24 -7.08 6.43
C ARG A 361 22.06 -5.59 6.59
N GLY A 362 20.81 -5.12 6.78
CA GLY A 362 20.49 -3.70 6.76
C GLY A 362 20.59 -3.07 5.37
N ASN A 363 20.39 -1.77 5.30
CA ASN A 363 20.51 -0.97 4.09
C ASN A 363 20.90 0.46 4.45
N PRO A 364 21.84 1.09 3.70
CA PRO A 364 22.15 2.50 3.91
C PRO A 364 20.87 3.33 3.80
N THR A 365 20.59 4.12 4.80
CA THR A 365 19.35 4.91 4.87
C THR A 365 19.63 6.33 5.40
N PHE A 366 18.73 7.26 5.07
CA PHE A 366 18.77 8.67 5.44
C PHE A 366 17.47 9.07 6.11
N LEU A 367 17.57 9.75 7.23
CA LEU A 367 16.44 10.31 7.96
C LEU A 367 16.82 11.61 8.67
N LEU A 368 16.13 12.71 8.36
CA LEU A 368 16.28 14.02 9.03
C LEU A 368 17.74 14.50 9.14
N GLY A 369 18.53 14.29 8.08
CA GLY A 369 19.94 14.68 8.04
C GLY A 369 20.92 13.67 8.63
N SER A 370 20.43 12.54 9.15
CA SER A 370 21.23 11.47 9.75
C SER A 370 21.33 10.25 8.83
N TYR A 371 22.38 9.44 9.02
CA TYR A 371 22.67 8.24 8.23
C TYR A 371 22.73 7.01 9.13
N SER A 372 22.24 5.84 8.65
CA SER A 372 22.31 4.58 9.36
C SER A 372 22.34 3.39 8.38
N GLN A 373 22.98 2.29 8.78
CA GLN A 373 22.91 1.00 8.11
C GLN A 373 21.77 0.13 8.66
N GLU A 374 21.39 0.34 9.91
CA GLU A 374 20.38 -0.45 10.61
C GLU A 374 19.01 0.22 10.61
N GLY A 375 18.93 1.48 10.14
CA GLY A 375 17.70 2.27 10.15
C GLY A 375 17.27 2.74 11.53
N TRP A 376 16.01 3.17 11.64
CA TRP A 376 15.41 3.67 12.89
C TRP A 376 14.01 3.10 13.04
N TRP A 377 13.63 2.73 14.27
CA TRP A 377 12.26 2.26 14.56
C TRP A 377 11.20 3.31 14.22
N TYR A 378 11.53 4.61 14.31
CA TYR A 378 10.62 5.72 14.02
C TYR A 378 10.65 6.21 12.57
N TYR A 379 11.39 5.53 11.67
CA TYR A 379 11.47 5.91 10.26
C TYR A 379 10.08 5.96 9.60
N PHE A 380 9.29 4.90 9.75
CA PHE A 380 7.96 4.85 9.13
C PHE A 380 6.94 5.80 9.77
N PRO A 381 6.89 6.03 11.10
CA PRO A 381 6.15 7.12 11.69
C PRO A 381 6.48 8.49 11.11
N VAL A 382 7.78 8.83 10.97
CA VAL A 382 8.21 10.09 10.35
C VAL A 382 7.82 10.13 8.88
N ALA A 383 8.10 9.06 8.12
CA ALA A 383 7.72 9.00 6.70
C ALA A 383 6.21 9.18 6.52
N PHE A 384 5.38 8.56 7.37
CA PHE A 384 3.93 8.74 7.37
C PHE A 384 3.52 10.18 7.64
N ALA A 385 4.14 10.84 8.63
CA ALA A 385 3.83 12.21 9.00
C ALA A 385 4.17 13.22 7.90
N VAL A 386 5.28 13.01 7.14
CA VAL A 386 5.76 13.99 6.15
C VAL A 386 5.33 13.69 4.71
N LYS A 387 4.90 12.45 4.41
CA LYS A 387 4.49 12.02 3.06
C LYS A 387 2.98 11.93 2.89
N THR A 388 2.21 11.73 3.96
CA THR A 388 0.75 11.72 3.86
C THR A 388 0.24 13.16 3.76
N PRO A 389 -0.69 13.48 2.82
CA PRO A 389 -1.27 14.82 2.72
C PRO A 389 -1.90 15.29 4.04
N LEU A 390 -1.67 16.55 4.43
CA LEU A 390 -2.19 17.09 5.68
C LEU A 390 -3.72 16.98 5.79
N PRO A 391 -4.50 17.27 4.75
CA PRO A 391 -5.96 17.05 4.82
C PRO A 391 -6.33 15.61 5.17
N THR A 392 -5.60 14.64 4.63
CA THR A 392 -5.81 13.21 4.93
C THR A 392 -5.46 12.89 6.38
N LEU A 393 -4.32 13.38 6.89
CA LEU A 393 -3.94 13.21 8.30
C LEU A 393 -5.00 13.80 9.23
N ILE A 394 -5.45 15.02 8.95
CA ILE A 394 -6.51 15.70 9.74
C ILE A 394 -7.77 14.83 9.75
N MET A 395 -8.21 14.31 8.59
CA MET A 395 -9.39 13.45 8.51
C MET A 395 -9.21 12.13 9.27
N ILE A 396 -8.02 11.51 9.23
CA ILE A 396 -7.73 10.29 10.00
C ILE A 396 -7.85 10.58 11.51
N PHE A 397 -7.19 11.63 12.01
CA PHE A 397 -7.24 11.97 13.44
C PHE A 397 -8.63 12.41 13.89
N ALA A 398 -9.34 13.22 13.07
CA ALA A 398 -10.72 13.58 13.34
C ALA A 398 -11.63 12.35 13.40
N SER A 399 -11.37 11.33 12.58
CA SER A 399 -12.12 10.07 12.58
C SER A 399 -11.92 9.25 13.86
N PHE A 400 -10.72 9.27 14.46
CA PHE A 400 -10.52 8.66 15.79
C PHE A 400 -11.38 9.37 16.86
N ALA A 401 -11.37 10.72 16.89
CA ALA A 401 -12.19 11.48 17.82
C ALA A 401 -13.70 11.25 17.59
N PHE A 402 -14.13 11.16 16.33
CA PHE A 402 -15.50 10.87 15.96
C PHE A 402 -15.92 9.46 16.39
N ALA A 403 -15.11 8.44 16.06
CA ALA A 403 -15.39 7.05 16.42
C ALA A 403 -15.42 6.84 17.95
N TRP A 404 -14.58 7.55 18.69
CA TRP A 404 -14.59 7.55 20.16
C TRP A 404 -15.90 8.11 20.71
N LYS A 405 -16.30 9.30 20.26
CA LYS A 405 -17.53 9.98 20.71
C LYS A 405 -18.81 9.20 20.35
N THR A 406 -18.83 8.56 19.18
CA THR A 406 -20.00 7.80 18.70
C THR A 406 -19.99 6.34 19.13
N LYS A 407 -18.99 5.90 19.88
CA LYS A 407 -18.75 4.49 20.25
C LYS A 407 -18.65 3.55 19.03
N ALA A 408 -18.31 4.08 17.85
CA ALA A 408 -18.20 3.35 16.60
C ALA A 408 -16.81 2.71 16.39
N LEU A 409 -15.89 2.85 17.35
CA LEU A 409 -14.52 2.32 17.23
C LEU A 409 -14.51 0.80 17.01
N THR A 410 -15.42 0.08 17.67
CA THR A 410 -15.55 -1.39 17.53
C THR A 410 -15.86 -1.82 16.10
N LYS A 411 -16.68 -1.04 15.37
CA LYS A 411 -17.02 -1.27 13.97
C LYS A 411 -15.79 -1.10 13.05
N SER A 412 -14.82 -0.30 13.46
CA SER A 412 -13.61 0.02 12.71
C SER A 412 -12.44 -0.92 13.03
N LEU A 413 -12.54 -1.82 14.02
CA LEU A 413 -11.47 -2.73 14.41
C LEU A 413 -10.94 -3.60 13.26
N PRO A 414 -11.76 -4.11 12.34
CA PRO A 414 -11.26 -4.85 11.17
C PRO A 414 -10.33 -4.07 10.25
N LEU A 415 -10.38 -2.73 10.31
CA LEU A 415 -9.48 -1.83 9.60
C LEU A 415 -8.24 -1.52 10.45
N LEU A 416 -8.44 -1.20 11.73
CA LEU A 416 -7.39 -0.67 12.60
C LEU A 416 -6.42 -1.75 13.12
N ILE A 417 -6.88 -2.99 13.34
CA ILE A 417 -6.02 -4.11 13.77
C ILE A 417 -4.93 -4.40 12.72
N PRO A 418 -5.26 -4.61 11.43
CA PRO A 418 -4.22 -4.81 10.41
C PRO A 418 -3.28 -3.61 10.28
N VAL A 419 -3.79 -2.37 10.38
CA VAL A 419 -2.96 -1.15 10.37
C VAL A 419 -1.96 -1.16 11.51
N ALA A 420 -2.42 -1.40 12.75
CA ALA A 420 -1.56 -1.40 13.93
C ALA A 420 -0.48 -2.50 13.85
N ILE A 421 -0.85 -3.71 13.43
CA ILE A 421 0.09 -4.83 13.28
C ILE A 421 1.12 -4.53 12.21
N TYR A 422 0.69 -3.98 11.06
CA TYR A 422 1.61 -3.65 9.98
C TYR A 422 2.60 -2.55 10.38
N PHE A 423 2.13 -1.48 11.03
CA PHE A 423 3.01 -0.45 11.57
C PHE A 423 4.00 -1.01 12.59
N ALA A 424 3.54 -1.83 13.54
CA ALA A 424 4.41 -2.45 14.53
C ALA A 424 5.51 -3.29 13.88
N ILE A 425 5.16 -4.12 12.88
CA ILE A 425 6.14 -4.92 12.14
C ILE A 425 7.09 -4.02 11.35
N SER A 426 6.58 -2.98 10.68
CA SER A 426 7.42 -2.04 9.91
C SER A 426 8.44 -1.32 10.79
N MET A 427 8.07 -0.97 12.03
CA MET A 427 8.98 -0.33 13.00
C MET A 427 10.08 -1.28 13.51
N MET A 428 9.93 -2.59 13.35
CA MET A 428 10.92 -3.61 13.75
C MET A 428 11.90 -3.98 12.63
N VAL A 429 11.60 -3.59 11.38
CA VAL A 429 12.40 -3.96 10.21
C VAL A 429 13.48 -2.91 9.94
N THR A 430 14.71 -3.37 9.67
CA THR A 430 15.88 -2.51 9.38
C THR A 430 15.86 -1.92 7.96
N LEU A 431 14.97 -2.41 7.07
CA LEU A 431 14.88 -1.96 5.68
C LEU A 431 14.07 -0.65 5.56
N ASN A 432 14.71 0.47 5.84
CA ASN A 432 14.10 1.80 5.86
C ASN A 432 14.37 2.56 4.54
N ILE A 433 13.75 2.13 3.45
CA ILE A 433 14.04 2.64 2.10
C ILE A 433 12.88 3.40 1.43
N GLY A 434 11.76 3.60 2.11
CA GLY A 434 10.71 4.45 1.51
C GLY A 434 9.31 4.26 2.09
N TYR A 435 8.53 5.33 1.97
CA TYR A 435 7.10 5.40 2.31
C TYR A 435 6.26 4.35 1.57
N ARG A 436 6.70 3.90 0.38
CA ARG A 436 6.05 2.85 -0.42
C ARG A 436 5.76 1.58 0.36
N HIS A 437 6.55 1.29 1.38
CA HIS A 437 6.32 0.16 2.27
C HIS A 437 5.05 0.32 3.13
N LEU A 438 4.54 1.55 3.32
CA LEU A 438 3.29 1.82 4.04
C LEU A 438 2.04 1.80 3.15
N LEU A 439 2.16 1.64 1.83
CA LEU A 439 1.02 1.61 0.91
C LEU A 439 -0.10 0.63 1.32
N PRO A 440 0.18 -0.56 1.90
CA PRO A 440 -0.89 -1.48 2.33
C PRO A 440 -1.81 -0.95 3.44
N VAL A 441 -1.36 0.04 4.23
CA VAL A 441 -2.19 0.59 5.33
C VAL A 441 -3.03 1.78 4.90
N LEU A 442 -2.63 2.49 3.84
CA LEU A 442 -3.34 3.69 3.38
C LEU A 442 -4.81 3.43 3.01
N PRO A 443 -5.13 2.39 2.21
CA PRO A 443 -6.51 2.07 1.87
C PRO A 443 -7.38 1.86 3.10
N LEU A 444 -6.87 1.16 4.11
CA LEU A 444 -7.60 0.90 5.36
C LEU A 444 -7.86 2.19 6.14
N LEU A 445 -6.87 3.09 6.18
CA LEU A 445 -7.01 4.41 6.81
C LEU A 445 -7.97 5.32 6.04
N PHE A 446 -8.01 5.22 4.69
CA PHE A 446 -8.98 5.98 3.89
C PHE A 446 -10.42 5.49 4.14
N VAL A 447 -10.63 4.17 4.23
CA VAL A 447 -11.93 3.61 4.63
C VAL A 447 -12.28 4.08 6.04
N PHE A 448 -11.34 4.03 6.99
CA PHE A 448 -11.56 4.52 8.34
C PHE A 448 -11.91 6.02 8.38
N ALA A 449 -11.16 6.86 7.65
CA ALA A 449 -11.41 8.30 7.57
C ALA A 449 -12.76 8.64 6.95
N SER A 450 -13.24 7.80 6.03
CA SER A 450 -14.49 8.05 5.30
C SER A 450 -15.75 8.02 6.16
N GLN A 451 -15.71 7.48 7.40
CA GLN A 451 -16.83 7.54 8.32
C GLN A 451 -17.26 8.99 8.65
N MET A 452 -16.38 9.97 8.46
CA MET A 452 -16.70 11.39 8.60
C MET A 452 -17.84 11.84 7.67
N ALA A 453 -18.09 11.13 6.56
CA ALA A 453 -19.22 11.39 5.67
C ALA A 453 -20.58 11.01 6.26
N GLU A 454 -20.65 10.26 7.37
CA GLU A 454 -21.89 9.93 8.11
C GLU A 454 -22.44 11.12 8.91
N ILE A 455 -21.64 12.14 9.12
CA ILE A 455 -22.07 13.35 9.84
C ILE A 455 -23.28 13.96 9.12
N ARG A 456 -24.34 14.23 9.88
CA ARG A 456 -25.59 14.83 9.34
C ARG A 456 -25.32 16.25 8.85
N TRP A 457 -25.09 16.43 7.57
CA TRP A 457 -24.73 17.69 6.93
C TRP A 457 -25.77 18.80 7.17
N LYS A 458 -27.07 18.44 7.18
CA LYS A 458 -28.15 19.40 7.47
C LYS A 458 -28.14 19.90 8.91
N ALA A 459 -27.66 19.08 9.85
CA ALA A 459 -27.60 19.44 11.28
C ALA A 459 -26.27 20.11 11.65
N ASN A 460 -25.21 19.93 10.85
CA ASN A 460 -23.88 20.49 11.12
C ASN A 460 -23.21 21.00 9.84
N SER A 461 -23.66 22.17 9.37
CA SER A 461 -23.12 22.83 8.16
C SER A 461 -21.64 23.19 8.29
N LYS A 462 -21.14 23.50 9.50
CA LYS A 462 -19.71 23.81 9.74
C LYS A 462 -18.81 22.60 9.45
N MET A 463 -19.23 21.41 9.84
CA MET A 463 -18.46 20.19 9.57
C MET A 463 -18.48 19.82 8.08
N ALA A 464 -19.62 19.98 7.41
CA ALA A 464 -19.72 19.79 5.98
C ALA A 464 -18.79 20.73 5.21
N TRP A 465 -18.77 22.01 5.62
CA TRP A 465 -17.86 23.01 5.05
C TRP A 465 -16.39 22.63 5.31
N ALA A 466 -16.03 22.23 6.54
CA ALA A 466 -14.65 21.79 6.86
C ALA A 466 -14.19 20.61 6.00
N LEU A 467 -15.04 19.57 5.81
CA LEU A 467 -14.72 18.44 4.94
C LEU A 467 -14.56 18.87 3.48
N SER A 468 -15.37 19.82 3.01
CA SER A 468 -15.24 20.37 1.64
C SER A 468 -13.92 21.13 1.47
N VAL A 469 -13.52 21.94 2.46
CA VAL A 469 -12.23 22.64 2.46
C VAL A 469 -11.07 21.65 2.44
N LEU A 470 -11.11 20.60 3.27
CA LEU A 470 -10.08 19.56 3.27
C LEU A 470 -10.00 18.81 1.93
N ALA A 471 -11.14 18.53 1.30
CA ALA A 471 -11.17 17.88 0.00
C ALA A 471 -10.59 18.78 -1.11
N VAL A 472 -10.91 20.08 -1.11
CA VAL A 472 -10.33 21.05 -2.05
C VAL A 472 -8.83 21.19 -1.82
N TRP A 473 -8.38 21.31 -0.57
CA TRP A 473 -6.95 21.37 -0.23
C TRP A 473 -6.20 20.13 -0.74
N LEU A 474 -6.76 18.92 -0.51
CA LEU A 474 -6.18 17.69 -1.02
C LEU A 474 -6.10 17.69 -2.55
N ALA A 475 -7.16 18.11 -3.23
CA ALA A 475 -7.20 18.16 -4.70
C ALA A 475 -6.17 19.16 -5.26
N VAL A 476 -6.07 20.36 -4.67
CA VAL A 476 -5.09 21.38 -5.07
C VAL A 476 -3.66 20.88 -4.82
N GLY A 477 -3.38 20.28 -3.66
CA GLY A 477 -2.07 19.73 -3.34
C GLY A 477 -1.65 18.62 -4.31
N THR A 478 -2.58 17.75 -4.69
CA THR A 478 -2.32 16.68 -5.67
C THR A 478 -2.10 17.23 -7.07
N TRP A 479 -2.91 18.20 -7.48
CA TRP A 479 -2.77 18.83 -8.80
C TRP A 479 -1.45 19.60 -8.94
N SER A 480 -1.04 20.33 -7.91
CA SER A 480 0.17 21.17 -7.92
C SER A 480 1.46 20.39 -8.09
N ILE A 481 1.50 19.12 -7.65
CA ILE A 481 2.69 18.26 -7.78
C ILE A 481 2.68 17.41 -9.07
N SER A 482 1.57 17.41 -9.83
CA SER A 482 1.47 16.64 -11.08
C SER A 482 2.51 17.08 -12.11
N PRO A 483 3.17 16.15 -12.83
CA PRO A 483 3.15 14.68 -12.73
C PRO A 483 4.26 14.09 -11.81
N HIS A 484 4.83 14.88 -10.90
CA HIS A 484 6.01 14.55 -10.10
C HIS A 484 5.64 13.89 -8.74
N TYR A 485 4.66 13.00 -8.73
CA TYR A 485 4.04 12.45 -7.53
C TYR A 485 4.99 11.77 -6.55
N ILE A 486 6.08 11.10 -7.01
CA ILE A 486 7.10 10.51 -6.12
C ILE A 486 7.71 11.59 -5.22
N ALA A 487 7.90 12.79 -5.74
CA ALA A 487 8.52 13.90 -5.01
C ALA A 487 7.55 14.61 -4.05
N TYR A 488 6.30 14.15 -3.91
CA TYR A 488 5.36 14.76 -2.98
C TYR A 488 5.85 14.66 -1.54
N PHE A 489 5.84 15.79 -0.85
CA PHE A 489 5.91 15.93 0.60
C PHE A 489 4.87 16.96 1.02
N ASN A 490 4.32 16.79 2.22
CA ASN A 490 3.37 17.75 2.74
C ASN A 490 4.06 19.03 3.25
N GLU A 491 3.26 19.97 3.67
CA GLU A 491 3.67 21.31 4.08
C GLU A 491 4.55 21.29 5.34
N ILE A 492 4.41 20.27 6.24
CA ILE A 492 5.28 20.10 7.43
C ILE A 492 6.74 19.88 7.01
N ALA A 493 6.95 19.14 5.93
CA ALA A 493 8.29 18.91 5.39
C ALA A 493 8.81 20.08 4.52
N GLY A 494 8.00 21.12 4.30
CA GLY A 494 8.31 22.22 3.39
C GLY A 494 8.05 21.86 1.91
N GLY A 495 7.11 20.96 1.65
CA GLY A 495 6.78 20.50 0.30
C GLY A 495 7.91 19.71 -0.36
N PRO A 496 7.87 19.53 -1.70
CA PRO A 496 8.84 18.73 -2.45
C PRO A 496 10.28 19.25 -2.32
N GLU A 497 10.47 20.58 -2.23
CA GLU A 497 11.80 21.18 -2.10
C GLU A 497 12.40 20.98 -0.71
N GLY A 498 11.57 21.00 0.34
CA GLY A 498 11.98 20.78 1.73
C GLY A 498 12.21 19.30 2.05
N GLY A 499 11.47 18.42 1.37
CA GLY A 499 11.43 16.98 1.63
C GLY A 499 12.79 16.28 1.63
N LYS A 500 13.73 16.74 0.82
CA LYS A 500 15.11 16.24 0.79
C LYS A 500 15.87 16.30 2.12
N ARG A 501 15.41 17.14 3.06
CA ARG A 501 15.99 17.22 4.41
C ARG A 501 15.45 16.12 5.31
N ALA A 502 14.29 15.60 4.99
CA ALA A 502 13.63 14.55 5.76
C ALA A 502 13.97 13.16 5.24
N LEU A 503 13.76 12.92 3.95
CA LEU A 503 13.87 11.60 3.30
C LEU A 503 14.41 11.75 1.87
N VAL A 504 15.13 10.73 1.41
CA VAL A 504 15.60 10.57 0.02
C VAL A 504 15.26 9.17 -0.49
N ASP A 505 15.96 8.66 -1.51
CA ASP A 505 15.66 7.38 -2.16
C ASP A 505 14.22 7.39 -2.73
N SER A 506 13.55 6.28 -2.77
CA SER A 506 12.20 6.11 -3.33
C SER A 506 11.11 7.03 -2.74
N ASN A 507 11.45 7.89 -1.77
CA ASN A 507 10.55 8.94 -1.29
C ASN A 507 10.57 10.21 -2.14
N LEU A 508 11.62 10.44 -2.94
CA LEU A 508 11.86 11.69 -3.67
C LEU A 508 12.51 11.45 -5.03
N ASP A 509 13.58 10.68 -5.03
CA ASP A 509 14.45 10.45 -6.17
C ASP A 509 14.72 8.95 -6.30
N TRP A 510 14.10 8.34 -7.27
CA TRP A 510 14.21 6.92 -7.57
C TRP A 510 14.68 6.67 -9.01
N GLY A 511 15.28 7.70 -9.65
CA GLY A 511 15.77 7.66 -11.02
C GLY A 511 14.73 7.99 -12.09
N GLN A 512 13.60 8.54 -11.73
CA GLN A 512 12.45 8.72 -12.61
C GLN A 512 12.53 9.88 -13.59
N ASP A 513 13.56 10.74 -13.58
CA ASP A 513 13.52 12.03 -14.29
C ASP A 513 14.55 12.20 -15.44
N LEU A 514 15.08 11.09 -16.00
CA LEU A 514 15.98 11.18 -17.17
C LEU A 514 15.30 11.81 -18.39
N ILE A 515 14.02 11.52 -18.65
CA ILE A 515 13.27 12.17 -19.74
C ILE A 515 13.21 13.68 -19.52
N GLY A 516 12.90 14.10 -18.29
CA GLY A 516 12.90 15.52 -17.94
C GLY A 516 14.28 16.19 -18.09
N LEU A 517 15.35 15.48 -17.75
CA LEU A 517 16.72 15.95 -17.95
C LEU A 517 17.03 16.13 -19.43
N ARG A 518 16.70 15.16 -20.28
CA ARG A 518 16.86 15.26 -21.72
C ARG A 518 16.14 16.49 -22.29
N GLU A 519 14.87 16.68 -21.90
CA GLU A 519 14.08 17.83 -22.41
C GLU A 519 14.66 19.17 -21.92
N TYR A 520 15.21 19.22 -20.70
CA TYR A 520 15.93 20.38 -20.20
C TYR A 520 17.18 20.66 -21.02
N MET A 521 18.03 19.64 -21.27
CA MET A 521 19.25 19.77 -22.08
C MET A 521 18.94 20.30 -23.48
N LYS A 522 17.90 19.75 -24.14
CA LYS A 522 17.46 20.22 -25.47
C LYS A 522 17.02 21.69 -25.44
N ARG A 523 16.22 22.07 -24.48
CA ARG A 523 15.72 23.45 -24.36
C ARG A 523 16.83 24.47 -24.11
N GLU A 524 17.82 24.11 -23.31
CA GLU A 524 18.93 24.97 -22.94
C GLU A 524 20.15 24.87 -23.88
N GLY A 525 20.09 24.08 -24.95
CA GLY A 525 21.19 23.86 -25.89
C GLY A 525 22.41 23.19 -25.24
N ILE A 526 22.19 22.32 -24.25
CA ILE A 526 23.27 21.62 -23.53
C ILE A 526 23.55 20.29 -24.25
N GLU A 527 24.73 20.15 -24.83
CA GLU A 527 25.13 18.92 -25.54
C GLU A 527 25.50 17.79 -24.58
N SER A 528 26.12 18.10 -23.44
CA SER A 528 26.56 17.11 -22.45
C SER A 528 26.51 17.66 -21.03
N VAL A 529 26.25 16.79 -20.06
CA VAL A 529 26.23 17.12 -18.63
C VAL A 529 27.19 16.22 -17.84
N LYS A 530 27.72 16.73 -16.74
CA LYS A 530 28.43 15.92 -15.74
C LYS A 530 27.37 15.33 -14.80
N LEU A 531 27.11 14.01 -14.94
CA LEU A 531 25.94 13.34 -14.37
C LEU A 531 26.28 12.44 -13.18
N SER A 532 25.71 12.74 -12.00
CA SER A 532 25.62 11.80 -10.88
C SER A 532 24.18 11.32 -10.74
N TYR A 533 23.90 10.12 -11.23
CA TYR A 533 22.56 9.57 -11.33
C TYR A 533 22.30 8.49 -10.27
N PHE A 534 21.13 8.53 -9.62
CA PHE A 534 20.61 7.50 -8.75
C PHE A 534 19.49 6.73 -9.46
N GLY A 535 19.80 5.59 -10.04
CA GLY A 535 18.85 4.77 -10.79
C GLY A 535 19.53 3.62 -11.53
N SER A 536 18.76 2.68 -12.06
CA SER A 536 19.24 1.54 -12.83
C SER A 536 19.10 1.72 -14.34
N ALA A 537 18.39 2.76 -14.78
CA ALA A 537 18.21 3.05 -16.19
C ALA A 537 19.50 3.62 -16.81
N TYR A 538 19.73 3.35 -18.08
CA TYR A 538 20.88 3.84 -18.84
C TYR A 538 20.53 5.20 -19.46
N PRO A 539 21.23 6.29 -19.09
CA PRO A 539 20.94 7.62 -19.63
C PRO A 539 21.05 7.69 -21.16
N GLU A 540 21.95 6.89 -21.77
CA GLU A 540 22.13 6.79 -23.22
C GLU A 540 20.85 6.29 -23.92
N ALA A 541 20.13 5.34 -23.31
CA ALA A 541 18.87 4.83 -23.86
C ALA A 541 17.75 5.89 -23.88
N TYR A 542 17.95 6.99 -23.15
CA TYR A 542 17.09 8.18 -23.18
C TYR A 542 17.68 9.33 -24.02
N GLY A 543 18.80 9.10 -24.73
CA GLY A 543 19.44 10.10 -25.58
C GLY A 543 20.16 11.20 -24.81
N ILE A 544 20.73 10.90 -23.65
CA ILE A 544 21.50 11.82 -22.82
C ILE A 544 22.99 11.54 -23.01
N ASN A 545 23.73 12.56 -23.49
CA ASN A 545 25.18 12.55 -23.48
C ASN A 545 25.68 13.08 -22.16
N TYR A 546 26.65 12.40 -21.54
CA TYR A 546 27.14 12.79 -20.24
C TYR A 546 28.53 12.31 -19.92
N GLU A 547 29.22 13.03 -19.05
CA GLU A 547 30.42 12.61 -18.37
C GLU A 547 30.01 12.05 -16.97
N PRO A 548 30.37 10.80 -16.66
CA PRO A 548 29.93 10.17 -15.41
C PRO A 548 30.64 10.77 -14.20
N LEU A 549 29.84 11.11 -13.19
CA LEU A 549 30.31 11.43 -11.85
C LEU A 549 30.04 10.25 -10.90
N PRO A 550 30.75 10.17 -9.77
CA PRO A 550 30.43 9.18 -8.74
C PRO A 550 28.93 9.19 -8.39
N GLY A 551 28.28 8.04 -8.53
CA GLY A 551 26.84 7.89 -8.33
C GLY A 551 26.48 6.47 -7.99
N PHE A 552 25.19 6.23 -7.72
CA PHE A 552 24.68 4.89 -7.51
C PHE A 552 24.19 4.30 -8.83
N ILE A 553 25.15 3.97 -9.70
CA ILE A 553 24.99 2.98 -10.75
C ILE A 553 26.14 2.00 -10.55
N ARG A 554 25.83 0.73 -10.27
CA ARG A 554 26.84 -0.31 -10.01
C ARG A 554 27.88 -0.46 -11.12
N HIS A 555 27.61 -0.01 -12.32
CA HIS A 555 28.48 -0.13 -13.49
C HIS A 555 29.61 0.89 -13.52
N TRP A 556 29.48 1.99 -12.78
CA TRP A 556 30.35 3.15 -12.86
C TRP A 556 31.27 3.29 -11.66
N TRP A 557 30.82 2.77 -10.50
CA TRP A 557 31.60 2.86 -9.27
C TRP A 557 31.39 1.61 -8.40
N PRO A 558 32.46 0.85 -8.09
CA PRO A 558 32.36 -0.27 -7.17
C PRO A 558 31.98 0.24 -5.76
N TYR A 559 31.02 -0.40 -5.14
CA TYR A 559 30.49 -0.06 -3.81
C TYR A 559 31.55 0.07 -2.70
N ASN A 560 32.71 -0.60 -2.87
CA ASN A 560 33.75 -0.70 -1.85
C ASN A 560 34.91 0.25 -2.06
N THR A 561 34.88 1.09 -3.11
CA THR A 561 35.93 2.08 -3.35
C THR A 561 35.44 3.45 -2.89
N SER A 562 36.23 4.13 -2.09
CA SER A 562 35.98 5.54 -1.76
C SER A 562 36.04 6.36 -3.04
N PRO A 563 34.95 7.07 -3.42
CA PRO A 563 35.02 7.96 -4.57
C PRO A 563 36.08 9.04 -4.33
N PRO A 564 36.76 9.52 -5.40
CA PRO A 564 37.70 10.62 -5.27
C PRO A 564 36.98 11.84 -4.68
N VAL A 565 37.65 12.54 -3.80
CA VAL A 565 37.13 13.81 -3.30
C VAL A 565 37.05 14.78 -4.48
N LEU A 566 35.87 15.32 -4.75
CA LEU A 566 35.67 16.32 -5.80
C LEU A 566 36.22 17.68 -5.32
N THR A 567 37.54 17.83 -5.31
CA THR A 567 38.20 19.05 -4.82
C THR A 567 38.25 20.16 -5.85
N ASN A 568 38.46 19.82 -7.13
CA ASN A 568 38.55 20.77 -8.24
C ASN A 568 37.42 20.51 -9.22
N LEU A 569 36.38 21.36 -9.16
CA LEU A 569 35.26 21.29 -10.09
C LEU A 569 35.63 22.03 -11.37
N ALA A 570 35.76 21.30 -12.47
CA ALA A 570 35.93 21.91 -13.80
C ALA A 570 34.65 22.65 -14.21
N PRO A 571 34.74 23.71 -15.02
CA PRO A 571 33.58 24.36 -15.62
C PRO A 571 32.66 23.38 -16.32
N GLY A 572 31.37 23.70 -16.35
CA GLY A 572 30.37 22.87 -17.02
C GLY A 572 29.03 22.76 -16.28
N VAL A 573 28.15 21.94 -16.83
CA VAL A 573 26.79 21.72 -16.28
C VAL A 573 26.78 20.41 -15.51
N TYR A 574 26.51 20.49 -14.22
CA TYR A 574 26.42 19.35 -13.31
C TYR A 574 24.96 18.99 -13.08
N ALA A 575 24.59 17.74 -13.32
CA ALA A 575 23.28 17.17 -13.02
C ALA A 575 23.43 16.11 -11.92
N ILE A 576 22.91 16.40 -10.73
CA ILE A 576 23.14 15.56 -9.55
C ILE A 576 21.80 15.12 -8.97
N SER A 577 21.57 13.80 -8.95
CA SER A 577 20.43 13.17 -8.24
C SER A 577 20.44 13.53 -6.76
N VAL A 578 19.26 13.88 -6.22
CA VAL A 578 19.13 14.34 -4.83
C VAL A 578 19.56 13.28 -3.83
N THR A 579 19.35 12.01 -4.10
CA THR A 579 19.81 10.92 -3.24
C THR A 579 21.33 10.89 -3.17
N ASN A 580 22.03 11.04 -4.31
CA ASN A 580 23.47 11.14 -4.35
C ASN A 580 23.99 12.45 -3.72
N LEU A 581 23.25 13.55 -3.92
CA LEU A 581 23.55 14.84 -3.31
C LEU A 581 23.53 14.76 -1.76
N GLN A 582 22.60 13.99 -1.18
CA GLN A 582 22.56 13.75 0.27
C GLN A 582 23.54 12.65 0.72
N GLY A 583 23.93 11.73 -0.16
CA GLY A 583 25.04 10.82 0.02
C GLY A 583 24.85 9.62 0.95
N PRO A 584 23.63 9.05 1.19
CA PRO A 584 23.47 7.92 2.12
C PRO A 584 24.25 6.67 1.70
N LEU A 585 24.53 6.53 0.40
CA LEU A 585 25.17 5.36 -0.19
C LEU A 585 26.69 5.48 -0.28
N PHE A 586 27.27 6.63 0.06
CA PHE A 586 28.70 6.84 0.04
C PHE A 586 29.32 6.60 1.42
N PRO A 587 30.50 5.97 1.51
CA PRO A 587 31.20 5.76 2.78
C PRO A 587 31.47 7.05 3.55
N LYS A 588 31.78 8.14 2.82
CA LYS A 588 31.86 9.51 3.33
C LYS A 588 30.68 10.29 2.74
N HIS A 589 29.67 10.58 3.53
CA HIS A 589 28.42 11.23 3.10
C HIS A 589 28.59 12.66 2.58
N ASP A 590 29.78 13.18 2.50
CA ASP A 590 30.10 14.57 2.15
C ASP A 590 30.60 14.78 0.71
N LEU A 591 30.60 13.72 -0.13
CA LEU A 591 31.11 13.77 -1.52
C LEU A 591 30.60 14.99 -2.29
N TYR A 592 29.32 15.32 -2.17
CA TYR A 592 28.68 16.49 -2.81
C TYR A 592 28.39 17.64 -1.85
N ALA A 593 29.07 17.74 -0.71
CA ALA A 593 28.81 18.75 0.33
C ALA A 593 28.85 20.18 -0.22
N GLN A 594 29.78 20.49 -1.15
CA GLN A 594 29.89 21.80 -1.78
C GLN A 594 28.67 22.18 -2.63
N PHE A 595 28.00 21.20 -3.27
CA PHE A 595 26.76 21.44 -4.02
C PHE A 595 25.55 21.59 -3.10
N ARG A 596 25.52 20.89 -1.94
CA ARG A 596 24.44 21.05 -0.95
C ARG A 596 24.33 22.48 -0.41
N LYS A 597 25.45 23.20 -0.35
CA LYS A 597 25.52 24.60 0.12
C LYS A 597 25.11 25.62 -0.95
N ARG A 598 25.02 25.20 -2.22
CA ARG A 598 24.65 26.07 -3.34
C ARG A 598 23.17 25.96 -3.65
N LYS A 599 22.56 27.05 -4.09
CA LYS A 599 21.24 27.01 -4.73
C LYS A 599 21.41 26.41 -6.12
N PRO A 600 20.61 25.39 -6.50
CA PRO A 600 20.65 24.87 -7.86
C PRO A 600 20.12 25.91 -8.85
N ASP A 601 20.67 25.91 -10.08
CA ASP A 601 20.21 26.76 -11.18
C ASP A 601 18.87 26.27 -11.75
N ALA A 602 18.61 24.96 -11.70
CA ALA A 602 17.34 24.34 -12.03
C ALA A 602 17.13 23.03 -11.25
N MET A 603 15.86 22.60 -11.18
CA MET A 603 15.46 21.31 -10.60
C MET A 603 14.59 20.56 -11.60
N ILE A 604 14.99 19.34 -11.94
CA ILE A 604 14.23 18.47 -12.85
C ILE A 604 13.42 17.50 -12.01
N GLY A 605 12.10 17.67 -12.02
CA GLY A 605 11.17 16.80 -11.29
C GLY A 605 11.40 16.70 -9.79
N TYR A 606 12.13 17.66 -9.20
CA TYR A 606 12.62 17.67 -7.81
C TYR A 606 13.64 16.58 -7.48
N SER A 607 13.98 15.68 -8.42
CA SER A 607 14.90 14.56 -8.19
C SER A 607 16.32 14.80 -8.71
N ILE A 608 16.51 15.62 -9.76
CA ILE A 608 17.82 15.97 -10.31
C ILE A 608 18.04 17.48 -10.21
N TYR A 609 19.14 17.87 -9.58
CA TYR A 609 19.51 19.26 -9.39
C TYR A 609 20.63 19.66 -10.37
N ILE A 610 20.43 20.79 -11.02
CA ILE A 610 21.35 21.32 -12.03
C ILE A 610 22.18 22.44 -11.40
N TYR A 611 23.50 22.41 -11.65
CA TYR A 611 24.44 23.45 -11.23
C TYR A 611 25.32 23.80 -12.43
N ARG A 612 25.41 25.10 -12.76
CA ARG A 612 26.28 25.63 -13.83
C ARG A 612 27.50 26.25 -13.16
N LEU A 613 28.67 25.71 -13.46
CA LEU A 613 29.96 26.23 -12.99
C LEU A 613 30.68 26.89 -14.15
N LYS A 614 31.16 28.10 -13.89
CA LYS A 614 31.94 28.91 -14.85
C LYS A 614 33.42 28.58 -14.74
#